data_de9902ad89d3f2799db7ecbcae695e10
#
_entry.id   de9902ad89d3f2799db7ecbcae695e10
#
_cell.length_a   1.000
_cell.length_b   1.000
_cell.length_c   1.000
_cell.angle_alpha   90.00
_cell.angle_beta   90.00
_cell.angle_gamma   90.00
#
_symmetry.space_group_name_H-M   'P 1'
#
loop_
_entity.id
_entity.type
_entity.pdbx_description
1 polymer ?
#
loop_
_entity_poly.entity_id
_entity_poly.type
_entity_poly.pdbx_seq_one_letter_code
_entity_poly.pdbx_strand_id
1 'polypeptide(L)'
;MSEKKELIASQLLKISAVKLQPEAPFTWASGWKSPFYCDNRKALSYPDVRTLVCESLCELIKEKFGQFDVIAGVATGAIAQGALVADRLGKPFVYVR
;
A
#
# COMPACT_ATOMS: atom_id res chain seq x y z
N MET A 1 -4.80 -11.04 -12.11
CA MET A 1 -4.88 -9.79 -11.32
C MET A 1 -6.01 -9.78 -10.31
N SER A 2 -7.22 -10.25 -10.67
CA SER A 2 -8.34 -10.29 -9.71
C SER A 2 -8.04 -11.16 -8.49
N GLU A 3 -7.40 -12.30 -8.68
CA GLU A 3 -7.01 -13.18 -7.58
C GLU A 3 -6.04 -12.49 -6.62
N LYS A 4 -5.10 -11.71 -7.13
CA LYS A 4 -4.16 -10.96 -6.31
C LYS A 4 -4.85 -9.84 -5.54
N LYS A 5 -5.80 -9.16 -6.17
CA LYS A 5 -6.58 -8.12 -5.49
C LYS A 5 -7.34 -8.70 -4.30
N GLU A 6 -7.96 -9.85 -4.49
CA GLU A 6 -8.70 -10.53 -3.44
C GLU A 6 -7.77 -10.99 -2.31
N LEU A 7 -6.60 -11.52 -2.66
CA LEU A 7 -5.62 -11.97 -1.69
C LEU A 7 -5.11 -10.80 -0.84
N ILE A 8 -4.77 -9.68 -1.47
CA ILE A 8 -4.29 -8.50 -0.77
C ILE A 8 -5.38 -7.95 0.15
N ALA A 9 -6.60 -7.82 -0.34
CA ALA A 9 -7.72 -7.33 0.46
C ALA A 9 -7.96 -8.23 1.67
N SER A 10 -7.92 -9.55 1.48
CA SER A 10 -8.06 -10.51 2.56
C SER A 10 -6.98 -10.34 3.62
N GLN A 11 -5.73 -10.18 3.20
CA GLN A 11 -4.62 -9.99 4.12
C GLN A 11 -4.71 -8.67 4.88
N LEU A 12 -5.14 -7.60 4.21
CA LEU A 12 -5.31 -6.30 4.86
C LEU A 12 -6.40 -6.34 5.92
N LEU A 13 -7.50 -7.04 5.65
CA LEU A 13 -8.56 -7.24 6.64
C LEU A 13 -8.07 -8.07 7.82
N LYS A 14 -7.30 -9.11 7.56
CA LYS A 14 -6.77 -10.02 8.57
C LYS A 14 -5.89 -9.29 9.58
N ILE A 15 -5.06 -8.35 9.13
CA ILE A 15 -4.18 -7.58 10.01
C ILE A 15 -4.83 -6.31 10.54
N SER A 16 -6.11 -6.10 10.24
CA SER A 16 -6.87 -4.92 10.65
C SER A 16 -6.35 -3.60 10.10
N ALA A 17 -5.70 -3.64 8.93
CA ALA A 17 -5.31 -2.41 8.22
C ALA A 17 -6.54 -1.68 7.70
N VAL A 18 -7.60 -2.42 7.38
CA VAL A 18 -8.89 -1.89 6.95
C VAL A 18 -9.90 -2.23 8.03
N LYS A 19 -10.62 -1.21 8.50
CA LYS A 19 -11.62 -1.37 9.55
C LYS A 19 -12.94 -0.74 9.16
N LEU A 20 -14.04 -1.37 9.55
CA LEU A 20 -15.38 -0.86 9.34
C LEU A 20 -16.02 -0.62 10.71
N GLN A 21 -16.53 0.59 10.95
CA GLN A 21 -17.21 0.94 12.19
C GLN A 21 -18.45 1.79 11.87
N PRO A 22 -19.51 1.18 11.32
CA PRO A 22 -20.70 1.94 10.93
C PRO A 22 -21.41 2.59 12.11
N GLU A 23 -21.35 1.99 13.30
CA GLU A 23 -22.02 2.51 14.50
C GLU A 23 -21.17 3.52 15.25
N ALA A 24 -19.84 3.48 15.08
CA ALA A 24 -18.90 4.40 15.71
C ALA A 24 -17.91 4.88 14.65
N PRO A 25 -18.32 5.79 13.76
CA PRO A 25 -17.49 6.22 12.63
C PRO A 25 -16.17 6.83 13.07
N PHE A 26 -15.12 6.56 12.28
CA PHE A 26 -13.83 7.21 12.45
C PHE A 26 -13.91 8.68 12.06
N THR A 27 -13.15 9.52 12.74
CA THR A 27 -13.03 10.92 12.37
C THR A 27 -11.68 11.11 11.67
N TRP A 28 -11.71 11.55 10.42
CA TRP A 28 -10.49 11.83 9.66
C TRP A 28 -9.87 13.14 10.13
N ALA A 29 -8.60 13.36 9.78
CA ALA A 29 -7.89 14.59 10.11
C ALA A 29 -8.59 15.84 9.56
N SER A 30 -9.36 15.69 8.48
CA SER A 30 -10.17 16.78 7.91
C SER A 30 -11.44 17.09 8.69
N GLY A 31 -11.75 16.29 9.72
CA GLY A 31 -12.99 16.44 10.49
C GLY A 31 -14.15 15.60 9.96
N TRP A 32 -14.02 15.01 8.79
CA TRP A 32 -15.05 14.14 8.24
C TRP A 32 -15.11 12.82 9.00
N LYS A 33 -16.32 12.34 9.23
CA LYS A 33 -16.54 11.03 9.86
C LYS A 33 -16.78 9.98 8.78
N SER A 34 -16.21 8.79 9.00
CA SER A 34 -16.36 7.69 8.07
C SER A 34 -16.52 6.37 8.82
N PRO A 35 -17.42 5.47 8.39
CA PRO A 35 -17.52 4.13 8.95
C PRO A 35 -16.36 3.22 8.50
N PHE A 36 -15.47 3.75 7.70
CA PHE A 36 -14.41 2.99 7.03
C PHE A 36 -13.06 3.64 7.30
N TYR A 37 -12.08 2.84 7.70
CA TYR A 37 -10.71 3.29 7.92
C TYR A 37 -9.74 2.32 7.26
N CYS A 38 -8.75 2.85 6.58
CA CYS A 38 -7.71 2.06 5.94
C CYS A 38 -6.34 2.63 6.27
N ASP A 39 -5.47 1.79 6.86
CA ASP A 39 -4.08 2.15 7.14
C ASP A 39 -3.16 1.12 6.51
N ASN A 40 -2.77 1.39 5.28
CA ASN A 40 -1.90 0.48 4.52
C ASN A 40 -0.48 0.40 5.09
N ARG A 41 -0.07 1.39 5.90
CA ARG A 41 1.24 1.35 6.54
C ARG A 41 1.35 0.22 7.54
N LYS A 42 0.23 -0.24 8.09
CA LYS A 42 0.19 -1.36 9.00
C LYS A 42 0.76 -2.63 8.37
N ALA A 43 0.62 -2.76 7.06
CA ALA A 43 1.15 -3.91 6.32
C ALA A 43 2.67 -4.01 6.44
N LEU A 44 3.37 -2.89 6.67
CA LEU A 44 4.82 -2.88 6.81
C LEU A 44 5.30 -3.65 8.05
N SER A 45 4.45 -3.80 9.06
CA SER A 45 4.77 -4.51 10.28
C SER A 45 4.63 -6.03 10.16
N TYR A 46 4.08 -6.50 9.06
CA TYR A 46 3.82 -7.92 8.81
C TYR A 46 4.63 -8.36 7.60
N PRO A 47 5.82 -8.99 7.79
CA PRO A 47 6.71 -9.29 6.68
C PRO A 47 6.07 -10.03 5.50
N ASP A 48 5.20 -10.98 5.79
CA ASP A 48 4.53 -11.74 4.72
C ASP A 48 3.61 -10.86 3.89
N VAL A 49 2.83 -10.01 4.55
CA VAL A 49 1.92 -9.08 3.87
C VAL A 49 2.72 -8.01 3.13
N ARG A 50 3.76 -7.48 3.77
CA ARG A 50 4.65 -6.49 3.16
C ARG A 50 5.25 -7.02 1.87
N THR A 51 5.75 -8.25 1.89
CA THR A 51 6.32 -8.89 0.71
C THR A 51 5.27 -9.08 -0.38
N LEU A 52 4.09 -9.56 -0.02
CA LEU A 52 2.99 -9.74 -0.97
C LEU A 52 2.63 -8.45 -1.68
N VAL A 53 2.47 -7.37 -0.92
CA VAL A 53 2.12 -6.06 -1.48
C VAL A 53 3.24 -5.55 -2.39
N CYS A 54 4.48 -5.65 -1.93
CA CYS A 54 5.64 -5.22 -2.71
C CYS A 54 5.75 -5.97 -4.03
N GLU A 55 5.66 -7.29 -3.99
CA GLU A 55 5.75 -8.11 -5.21
C GLU A 55 4.61 -7.83 -6.17
N SER A 56 3.40 -7.63 -5.63
CA SER A 56 2.23 -7.33 -6.46
C SER A 56 2.38 -5.98 -7.16
N LEU A 57 2.90 -4.97 -6.45
CA LEU A 57 3.17 -3.67 -7.05
C LEU A 57 4.25 -3.77 -8.14
N CYS A 58 5.31 -4.53 -7.88
CA CYS A 58 6.38 -4.74 -8.87
C CYS A 58 5.84 -5.37 -10.15
N GLU A 59 5.00 -6.39 -10.02
CA GLU A 59 4.38 -7.04 -11.18
C GLU A 59 3.49 -6.08 -11.95
N LEU A 60 2.70 -5.31 -11.24
CA LEU A 60 1.79 -4.33 -11.85
C LEU A 60 2.58 -3.27 -12.61
N ILE A 61 3.67 -2.78 -12.03
CA ILE A 61 4.53 -1.78 -12.66
C ILE A 61 5.15 -2.33 -13.93
N LYS A 62 5.68 -3.54 -13.89
CA LYS A 62 6.27 -4.18 -15.07
C LYS A 62 5.24 -4.37 -16.17
N GLU A 63 4.03 -4.75 -15.80
CA GLU A 63 2.94 -4.98 -16.76
C GLU A 63 2.48 -3.67 -17.43
N LYS A 64 2.35 -2.60 -16.63
CA LYS A 64 1.76 -1.34 -17.09
C LYS A 64 2.77 -0.37 -17.69
N PHE A 65 4.00 -0.37 -17.18
CA PHE A 65 4.96 0.66 -17.54
C PHE A 65 6.23 0.15 -18.20
N GLY A 66 6.49 -1.14 -18.15
CA GLY A 66 7.64 -1.78 -18.83
C GLY A 66 9.00 -1.12 -18.62
N GLN A 67 9.14 0.12 -19.03
CA GLN A 67 10.37 0.91 -18.85
C GLN A 67 10.09 2.20 -18.13
N PHE A 68 10.96 2.53 -17.17
CA PHE A 68 10.89 3.76 -16.39
C PHE A 68 12.24 3.97 -15.72
N ASP A 69 12.52 5.19 -15.29
CA ASP A 69 13.84 5.55 -14.76
C ASP A 69 13.90 5.62 -13.25
N VAL A 70 12.78 5.90 -12.58
CA VAL A 70 12.77 6.18 -11.15
C VAL A 70 11.41 5.79 -10.56
N ILE A 71 11.45 5.43 -9.27
CA ILE A 71 10.23 5.20 -8.47
C ILE A 71 10.08 6.42 -7.56
N ALA A 72 8.89 6.99 -7.55
CA ALA A 72 8.57 8.11 -6.66
C ALA A 72 7.46 7.72 -5.70
N GLY A 73 7.68 7.96 -4.41
CA GLY A 73 6.67 7.73 -3.38
C GLY A 73 6.14 9.05 -2.84
N VAL A 74 4.83 9.13 -2.67
CA VAL A 74 4.22 10.33 -2.11
C VAL A 74 4.29 10.26 -0.58
N ALA A 75 4.91 11.27 0.02
CA ALA A 75 5.04 11.33 1.48
C ALA A 75 3.68 11.49 2.15
N THR A 76 3.46 10.95 3.32
CA THR A 76 4.42 10.12 4.04
C THR A 76 4.14 8.63 3.82
N GLY A 77 2.91 8.30 3.49
CA GLY A 77 2.42 6.92 3.50
C GLY A 77 3.08 6.01 2.48
N ALA A 78 3.56 6.57 1.37
CA ALA A 78 4.14 5.76 0.30
C ALA A 78 5.67 5.76 0.28
N ILE A 79 6.33 6.40 1.25
CA ILE A 79 7.79 6.42 1.28
C ILE A 79 8.37 5.02 1.46
N ALA A 80 7.97 4.35 2.52
CA ALA A 80 8.52 3.02 2.83
C ALA A 80 8.20 2.00 1.74
N GLN A 81 6.94 1.96 1.30
CA GLN A 81 6.52 1.01 0.28
C GLN A 81 7.21 1.30 -1.06
N GLY A 82 7.34 2.58 -1.41
CA GLY A 82 8.03 2.97 -2.63
C GLY A 82 9.50 2.56 -2.61
N ALA A 83 10.17 2.74 -1.47
CA ALA A 83 11.57 2.35 -1.32
C ALA A 83 11.74 0.82 -1.49
N LEU A 84 10.83 0.03 -0.92
CA LEU A 84 10.87 -1.42 -1.08
C LEU A 84 10.69 -1.83 -2.54
N VAL A 85 9.76 -1.20 -3.24
CA VAL A 85 9.51 -1.48 -4.66
C VAL A 85 10.73 -1.10 -5.49
N ALA A 86 11.31 0.09 -5.25
CA ALA A 86 12.48 0.54 -5.98
C ALA A 86 13.66 -0.39 -5.77
N ASP A 87 13.89 -0.83 -4.54
CA ASP A 87 14.97 -1.76 -4.22
C ASP A 87 14.79 -3.08 -4.96
N ARG A 88 13.58 -3.62 -4.96
CA ARG A 88 13.31 -4.90 -5.63
C ARG A 88 13.45 -4.80 -7.15
N LEU A 89 13.11 -3.65 -7.73
CA LEU A 89 13.24 -3.42 -9.16
C LEU A 89 14.63 -2.92 -9.59
N GLY A 90 15.48 -2.61 -8.62
CA GLY A 90 16.82 -2.08 -8.90
C GLY A 90 16.79 -0.68 -9.49
N LYS A 91 15.85 0.16 -9.07
CA LYS A 91 15.68 1.51 -9.60
C LYS A 91 15.94 2.57 -8.53
N PRO A 92 16.37 3.77 -8.92
CA PRO A 92 16.47 4.89 -7.99
C PRO A 92 15.12 5.23 -7.37
N PHE A 93 15.15 5.76 -6.16
CA PHE A 93 13.94 6.16 -5.45
C PHE A 93 14.03 7.60 -5.01
N VAL A 94 12.93 8.33 -5.17
CA VAL A 94 12.75 9.69 -4.61
C VAL A 94 11.39 9.74 -3.93
N TYR A 95 11.20 10.70 -3.04
CA TYR A 95 9.87 10.94 -2.51
C TYR A 95 9.48 12.39 -2.71
N VAL A 96 8.19 12.64 -2.81
CA VAL A 96 7.64 13.97 -3.02
C VAL A 96 6.64 14.29 -1.91
N ARG A 97 6.55 15.55 -1.58
CA ARG A 97 5.60 16.05 -0.59
C ARG A 97 4.51 16.85 -1.26
#